data_98952092eb07c0892cebf76690bf48fb
#
_entry.id   98952092eb07c0892cebf76690bf48fb
#
_cell.length_a   1.000
_cell.length_b   1.000
_cell.length_c   1.000
_cell.angle_alpha   90.00
_cell.angle_beta   90.00
_cell.angle_gamma   90.00
#
_symmetry.space_group_name_H-M   'P 1'
#
loop_
_entity.id
_entity.type
_entity.pdbx_description
1 polymer ?
#
loop_
_entity_poly.entity_id
_entity_poly.type
_entity_poly.pdbx_seq_one_letter_code
_entity_poly.pdbx_strand_id
1 'polypeptide(L)'
;MDLPVNPMNPINLGSMEKQMAMQQELMAAISHEIRTPVARLSFALQLFQDALIEDKVGERHEYMMSSCKGMSKDLEEINDLVAEIMTYIYLEDGGPRIVFQKVEVKAVLINMCLQYSSLNPQLDISVDLSLDDLIIDVEPVQLRRACQNLVGNAVKYAKSTVALGYRLDGDICVLTVEDDGPGIPEFEYGRIFAPFTRLGESRNRSAGGFGLGLSIVRRIAYWHGGRAIAGRSEALGGASMMIRLPVHQPTENLRGPSMADLVDSSA
;
A
#
# COMPACT_ATOMS: atom_id res chain seq x y z
N MET A 1 35.33 -21.37 -38.15
CA MET A 1 35.68 -20.92 -36.77
C MET A 1 34.37 -20.51 -36.11
N ASP A 2 33.65 -21.52 -35.57
CA ASP A 2 32.32 -21.35 -34.99
C ASP A 2 32.48 -20.82 -33.56
N LEU A 3 31.91 -19.65 -33.30
CA LEU A 3 31.81 -19.11 -31.93
C LEU A 3 30.80 -19.98 -31.16
N PRO A 4 31.11 -20.39 -29.94
CA PRO A 4 30.16 -21.17 -29.15
C PRO A 4 28.98 -20.27 -28.74
N VAL A 5 27.79 -20.66 -29.17
CA VAL A 5 26.52 -20.14 -28.65
C VAL A 5 26.45 -20.54 -27.17
N ASN A 6 26.55 -19.56 -26.29
CA ASN A 6 26.41 -19.76 -24.85
C ASN A 6 24.95 -20.18 -24.56
N PRO A 7 24.68 -21.41 -24.09
CA PRO A 7 23.31 -21.80 -23.78
C PRO A 7 22.80 -20.95 -22.62
N MET A 8 21.74 -20.19 -22.84
CA MET A 8 21.03 -19.45 -21.78
C MET A 8 20.75 -20.40 -20.60
N ASN A 9 21.23 -19.99 -19.44
CA ASN A 9 21.10 -20.78 -18.23
C ASN A 9 19.60 -20.97 -17.91
N PRO A 10 19.07 -22.20 -17.75
CA PRO A 10 17.64 -22.48 -17.54
C PRO A 10 17.05 -21.79 -16.31
N ILE A 11 17.89 -21.39 -15.35
CA ILE A 11 17.49 -20.62 -14.17
C ILE A 11 17.01 -19.21 -14.54
N ASN A 12 17.53 -18.59 -15.61
CA ASN A 12 17.12 -17.26 -16.08
C ASN A 12 15.79 -17.27 -16.85
N LEU A 13 15.46 -18.36 -17.53
CA LEU A 13 14.20 -18.47 -18.29
C LEU A 13 12.98 -18.52 -17.35
N GLY A 14 13.03 -19.33 -16.30
CA GLY A 14 11.91 -19.43 -15.35
C GLY A 14 11.67 -18.16 -14.53
N SER A 15 12.71 -17.38 -14.25
CA SER A 15 12.56 -16.08 -13.60
C SER A 15 11.96 -15.02 -14.52
N MET A 16 12.37 -15.00 -15.80
CA MET A 16 11.81 -14.11 -16.81
C MET A 16 10.33 -14.42 -17.10
N GLU A 17 9.96 -15.69 -17.20
CA GLU A 17 8.56 -16.10 -17.41
C GLU A 17 7.67 -15.69 -16.22
N LYS A 18 8.13 -15.88 -14.99
CA LYS A 18 7.42 -15.43 -13.79
C LYS A 18 7.28 -13.90 -13.75
N GLN A 19 8.33 -13.18 -14.12
CA GLN A 19 8.31 -11.71 -14.17
C GLN A 19 7.35 -11.20 -15.25
N MET A 20 7.34 -11.82 -16.44
CA MET A 20 6.38 -11.50 -17.50
C MET A 20 4.95 -11.80 -17.09
N ALA A 21 4.68 -12.96 -16.47
CA ALA A 21 3.36 -13.32 -15.99
C ALA A 21 2.86 -12.32 -14.94
N MET A 22 3.70 -11.94 -13.97
CA MET A 22 3.38 -10.94 -12.96
C MET A 22 3.12 -9.56 -13.56
N GLN A 23 3.89 -9.16 -14.58
CA GLN A 23 3.68 -7.91 -15.31
C GLN A 23 2.36 -7.92 -16.10
N GLN A 24 1.98 -9.05 -16.68
CA GLN A 24 0.69 -9.20 -17.37
C GLN A 24 -0.48 -9.15 -16.39
N GLU A 25 -0.40 -9.81 -15.25
CA GLU A 25 -1.40 -9.72 -14.18
C GLU A 25 -1.56 -8.28 -13.68
N LEU A 26 -0.44 -7.58 -13.46
CA LEU A 26 -0.41 -6.18 -13.09
C LEU A 26 -1.16 -5.31 -14.10
N MET A 27 -0.84 -5.44 -15.40
CA MET A 27 -1.48 -4.67 -16.47
C MET A 27 -2.96 -4.98 -16.61
N ALA A 28 -3.37 -6.24 -16.41
CA ALA A 28 -4.76 -6.65 -16.43
C ALA A 28 -5.55 -6.03 -15.24
N ALA A 29 -4.97 -6.06 -14.05
CA ALA A 29 -5.57 -5.46 -12.86
C ALA A 29 -5.70 -3.93 -12.98
N ILE A 30 -4.65 -3.23 -13.43
CA ILE A 30 -4.66 -1.79 -13.72
C ILE A 30 -5.78 -1.45 -14.71
N SER A 31 -5.86 -2.20 -15.82
CA SER A 31 -6.88 -1.97 -16.85
C SER A 31 -8.29 -2.14 -16.31
N HIS A 32 -8.50 -3.09 -15.41
CA HIS A 32 -9.78 -3.32 -14.77
C HIS A 32 -10.15 -2.19 -13.80
N GLU A 33 -9.21 -1.76 -12.96
CA GLU A 33 -9.45 -0.71 -11.96
C GLU A 33 -9.65 0.68 -12.60
N ILE A 34 -8.99 0.98 -13.71
CA ILE A 34 -9.20 2.22 -14.47
C ILE A 34 -10.54 2.20 -15.22
N ARG A 35 -10.92 1.07 -15.82
CA ARG A 35 -12.13 0.97 -16.67
C ARG A 35 -13.39 1.40 -15.95
N THR A 36 -13.49 1.14 -14.67
CA THR A 36 -14.72 1.39 -13.91
C THR A 36 -14.98 2.86 -13.63
N PRO A 37 -14.04 3.65 -13.05
CA PRO A 37 -14.28 5.08 -12.87
C PRO A 37 -14.43 5.78 -14.23
N VAL A 38 -13.70 5.35 -15.26
CA VAL A 38 -13.89 5.88 -16.63
C VAL A 38 -15.30 5.60 -17.16
N ALA A 39 -15.84 4.40 -16.94
CA ALA A 39 -17.22 4.08 -17.37
C ALA A 39 -18.26 4.93 -16.61
N ARG A 40 -18.05 5.17 -15.30
CA ARG A 40 -18.93 6.06 -14.51
C ARG A 40 -18.87 7.50 -15.01
N LEU A 41 -17.65 8.01 -15.30
CA LEU A 41 -17.46 9.34 -15.89
C LEU A 41 -18.15 9.47 -17.24
N SER A 42 -18.00 8.47 -18.11
CA SER A 42 -18.61 8.47 -19.45
C SER A 42 -20.14 8.46 -19.36
N PHE A 43 -20.70 7.66 -18.45
CA PHE A 43 -22.13 7.61 -18.21
C PHE A 43 -22.68 8.94 -17.66
N ALA A 44 -21.99 9.54 -16.67
CA ALA A 44 -22.38 10.82 -16.12
C ALA A 44 -22.33 11.93 -17.18
N LEU A 45 -21.29 11.93 -18.05
CA LEU A 45 -21.17 12.88 -19.15
C LEU A 45 -22.31 12.75 -20.16
N GLN A 46 -22.70 11.50 -20.49
CA GLN A 46 -23.84 11.26 -21.39
C GLN A 46 -25.15 11.79 -20.82
N LEU A 47 -25.40 11.57 -19.52
CA LEU A 47 -26.57 12.15 -18.85
C LEU A 47 -26.60 13.69 -18.88
N PHE A 48 -25.42 14.33 -18.81
CA PHE A 48 -25.30 15.76 -18.98
C PHE A 48 -25.66 16.21 -20.41
N GLN A 49 -25.15 15.51 -21.42
CA GLN A 49 -25.44 15.82 -22.82
C GLN A 49 -26.94 15.67 -23.09
N ASP A 50 -27.57 14.59 -22.63
CA ASP A 50 -29.00 14.36 -22.78
C ASP A 50 -29.84 15.44 -22.11
N ALA A 51 -29.44 15.87 -20.90
CA ALA A 51 -30.14 16.96 -20.17
C ALA A 51 -30.05 18.32 -20.87
N LEU A 52 -28.92 18.60 -21.54
CA LEU A 52 -28.73 19.83 -22.35
C LEU A 52 -29.57 19.81 -23.62
N ILE A 53 -29.71 18.66 -24.29
CA ILE A 53 -30.53 18.50 -25.50
C ILE A 53 -32.03 18.68 -25.20
N GLU A 54 -32.47 18.21 -24.03
CA GLU A 54 -33.89 18.28 -23.62
C GLU A 54 -34.28 19.66 -23.02
N ASP A 55 -33.39 20.62 -22.91
CA ASP A 55 -33.56 21.95 -22.31
C ASP A 55 -34.12 21.91 -20.87
N LYS A 56 -33.84 20.86 -20.13
CA LYS A 56 -34.33 20.61 -18.77
C LYS A 56 -33.29 20.98 -17.67
N VAL A 57 -32.33 21.82 -18.00
CA VAL A 57 -31.21 22.17 -17.09
C VAL A 57 -31.71 22.81 -15.80
N GLY A 58 -32.76 23.63 -15.86
CA GLY A 58 -33.33 24.31 -14.69
C GLY A 58 -34.00 23.36 -13.70
N GLU A 59 -34.72 22.34 -14.18
CA GLU A 59 -35.45 21.38 -13.34
C GLU A 59 -34.53 20.30 -12.72
N ARG A 60 -33.32 20.12 -13.28
CA ARG A 60 -32.35 19.05 -12.87
C ARG A 60 -31.06 19.62 -12.27
N HIS A 61 -31.04 20.87 -11.86
CA HIS A 61 -29.83 21.53 -11.36
C HIS A 61 -29.16 20.74 -10.20
N GLU A 62 -29.95 20.27 -9.24
CA GLU A 62 -29.43 19.48 -8.09
C GLU A 62 -28.84 18.15 -8.53
N TYR A 63 -29.46 17.48 -9.49
CA TYR A 63 -28.96 16.24 -10.07
C TYR A 63 -27.64 16.46 -10.83
N MET A 64 -27.55 17.54 -11.60
CA MET A 64 -26.31 17.88 -12.32
C MET A 64 -25.19 18.20 -11.36
N MET A 65 -25.45 18.95 -10.28
CA MET A 65 -24.44 19.22 -9.24
C MET A 65 -23.96 17.97 -8.53
N SER A 66 -24.88 17.02 -8.24
CA SER A 66 -24.54 15.72 -7.67
C SER A 66 -23.68 14.90 -8.62
N SER A 67 -24.01 14.89 -9.91
CA SER A 67 -23.23 14.20 -10.95
C SER A 67 -21.85 14.80 -11.12
N CYS A 68 -21.70 16.14 -11.09
CA CYS A 68 -20.40 16.81 -11.09
C CYS A 68 -19.52 16.40 -9.91
N LYS A 69 -20.10 16.33 -8.70
CA LYS A 69 -19.37 15.85 -7.50
C LYS A 69 -18.93 14.40 -7.67
N GLY A 70 -19.79 13.55 -8.24
CA GLY A 70 -19.47 12.17 -8.56
C GLY A 70 -18.28 12.06 -9.53
N MET A 71 -18.32 12.85 -10.62
CA MET A 71 -17.21 12.90 -11.61
C MET A 71 -15.90 13.37 -10.98
N SER A 72 -15.94 14.40 -10.13
CA SER A 72 -14.75 14.89 -9.43
C SER A 72 -14.14 13.81 -8.56
N LYS A 73 -14.97 13.06 -7.83
CA LYS A 73 -14.53 11.92 -7.01
C LYS A 73 -13.94 10.79 -7.86
N ASP A 74 -14.53 10.48 -9.01
CA ASP A 74 -14.01 9.46 -9.93
C ASP A 74 -12.66 9.86 -10.53
N LEU A 75 -12.46 11.16 -10.82
CA LEU A 75 -11.17 11.71 -11.26
C LEU A 75 -10.10 11.63 -10.15
N GLU A 76 -10.46 11.97 -8.91
CA GLU A 76 -9.57 11.81 -7.76
C GLU A 76 -9.16 10.33 -7.60
N GLU A 77 -10.13 9.40 -7.68
CA GLU A 77 -9.88 7.95 -7.62
C GLU A 77 -8.89 7.48 -8.70
N ILE A 78 -9.01 7.98 -9.93
CA ILE A 78 -8.07 7.67 -11.02
C ILE A 78 -6.68 8.23 -10.73
N ASN A 79 -6.59 9.47 -10.26
CA ASN A 79 -5.31 10.11 -9.93
C ASN A 79 -4.58 9.36 -8.80
N ASP A 80 -5.30 8.97 -7.76
CA ASP A 80 -4.77 8.18 -6.65
C ASP A 80 -4.25 6.82 -7.14
N LEU A 81 -5.02 6.12 -7.98
CA LEU A 81 -4.59 4.87 -8.60
C LEU A 81 -3.31 5.04 -9.41
N VAL A 82 -3.23 6.06 -10.26
CA VAL A 82 -2.03 6.34 -11.05
C VAL A 82 -0.83 6.63 -10.15
N ALA A 83 -1.01 7.40 -9.08
CA ALA A 83 0.05 7.71 -8.11
C ALA A 83 0.55 6.45 -7.37
N GLU A 84 -0.36 5.54 -6.96
CA GLU A 84 0.00 4.27 -6.34
C GLU A 84 0.74 3.35 -7.32
N ILE A 85 0.27 3.25 -8.57
CA ILE A 85 0.92 2.47 -9.63
C ILE A 85 2.33 2.99 -9.91
N MET A 86 2.48 4.30 -10.10
CA MET A 86 3.78 4.91 -10.33
C MET A 86 4.74 4.66 -9.17
N THR A 87 4.23 4.73 -7.93
CA THR A 87 5.00 4.38 -6.74
C THR A 87 5.43 2.91 -6.77
N TYR A 88 4.51 2.01 -7.08
CA TYR A 88 4.80 0.58 -7.15
C TYR A 88 5.87 0.29 -8.22
N ILE A 89 5.70 0.79 -9.45
CA ILE A 89 6.66 0.62 -10.54
C ILE A 89 8.02 1.19 -10.15
N TYR A 90 8.05 2.40 -9.60
CA TYR A 90 9.28 3.05 -9.16
C TYR A 90 10.03 2.21 -8.11
N LEU A 91 9.31 1.60 -7.18
CA LEU A 91 9.87 0.69 -6.20
C LEU A 91 10.30 -0.66 -6.81
N GLU A 92 9.70 -1.14 -7.89
CA GLU A 92 10.08 -2.38 -8.58
C GLU A 92 11.33 -2.22 -9.44
N ASP A 93 11.51 -1.10 -10.10
CA ASP A 93 12.66 -0.80 -11.00
C ASP A 93 13.98 -0.50 -10.27
N GLY A 94 14.09 -0.92 -9.00
CA GLY A 94 15.28 -0.70 -8.18
C GLY A 94 15.22 0.58 -7.34
N GLY A 95 14.13 1.35 -7.42
CA GLY A 95 13.78 2.49 -6.59
C GLY A 95 14.79 3.64 -6.52
N PRO A 96 14.57 4.60 -5.62
CA PRO A 96 15.52 5.68 -5.41
C PRO A 96 16.82 5.16 -4.82
N ARG A 97 17.87 5.93 -5.02
CA ARG A 97 19.07 5.77 -4.20
C ARG A 97 18.67 5.97 -2.74
N ILE A 98 18.63 4.88 -1.97
CA ILE A 98 18.21 4.93 -0.56
C ILE A 98 19.29 5.71 0.21
N VAL A 99 18.88 6.82 0.82
CA VAL A 99 19.72 7.60 1.73
C VAL A 99 19.18 7.39 3.14
N PHE A 100 19.84 6.52 3.89
CA PHE A 100 19.49 6.27 5.27
C PHE A 100 19.78 7.48 6.14
N GLN A 101 18.85 7.81 7.03
CA GLN A 101 18.96 8.86 8.03
C GLN A 101 18.53 8.32 9.39
N LYS A 102 19.04 8.92 10.44
CA LYS A 102 18.61 8.60 11.80
C LYS A 102 17.23 9.18 12.04
N VAL A 103 16.26 8.31 12.29
CA VAL A 103 14.87 8.67 12.51
C VAL A 103 14.40 8.16 13.86
N GLU A 104 13.80 9.04 14.65
CA GLU A 104 13.15 8.69 15.89
C GLU A 104 11.77 8.09 15.60
N VAL A 105 11.60 6.81 15.92
CA VAL A 105 10.38 6.04 15.61
C VAL A 105 9.15 6.61 16.29
N LYS A 106 9.29 6.97 17.59
CA LYS A 106 8.21 7.54 18.40
C LYS A 106 7.62 8.80 17.76
N ALA A 107 8.48 9.70 17.30
CA ALA A 107 8.04 10.93 16.64
C ALA A 107 7.24 10.65 15.35
N VAL A 108 7.65 9.64 14.57
CA VAL A 108 6.91 9.23 13.37
C VAL A 108 5.52 8.74 13.72
N LEU A 109 5.40 7.85 14.74
CA LEU A 109 4.10 7.30 15.14
C LEU A 109 3.18 8.34 15.78
N ILE A 110 3.71 9.26 16.59
CA ILE A 110 2.93 10.38 17.16
C ILE A 110 2.37 11.24 16.02
N ASN A 111 3.18 11.60 15.01
CA ASN A 111 2.71 12.38 13.87
C ASN A 111 1.61 11.64 13.08
N MET A 112 1.73 10.32 12.89
CA MET A 112 0.68 9.51 12.27
C MET A 112 -0.61 9.52 13.11
N CYS A 113 -0.50 9.29 14.41
CA CYS A 113 -1.63 9.32 15.33
C CYS A 113 -2.37 10.65 15.26
N LEU A 114 -1.67 11.78 15.39
CA LEU A 114 -2.27 13.13 15.36
C LEU A 114 -2.97 13.40 14.02
N GLN A 115 -2.31 13.06 12.90
CA GLN A 115 -2.87 13.25 11.57
C GLN A 115 -4.16 12.45 11.36
N TYR A 116 -4.15 11.16 11.68
CA TYR A 116 -5.29 10.29 11.43
C TYR A 116 -6.42 10.48 12.43
N SER A 117 -6.14 10.82 13.70
CA SER A 117 -7.17 11.16 14.69
C SER A 117 -7.94 12.42 14.29
N SER A 118 -7.27 13.42 13.73
CA SER A 118 -7.96 14.65 13.27
C SER A 118 -8.90 14.40 12.09
N LEU A 119 -8.57 13.44 11.23
CA LEU A 119 -9.37 13.08 10.05
C LEU A 119 -10.47 12.08 10.36
N ASN A 120 -10.35 11.34 11.47
CA ASN A 120 -11.27 10.25 11.86
C ASN A 120 -11.68 10.38 13.33
N PRO A 121 -12.43 11.43 13.70
CA PRO A 121 -12.77 11.71 15.10
C PRO A 121 -13.68 10.63 15.75
N GLN A 122 -14.23 9.71 14.96
CA GLN A 122 -15.03 8.59 15.42
C GLN A 122 -14.20 7.38 15.89
N LEU A 123 -12.89 7.37 15.60
CA LEU A 123 -11.98 6.29 15.96
C LEU A 123 -11.07 6.73 17.13
N ASP A 124 -10.83 5.82 18.06
CA ASP A 124 -9.79 5.95 19.06
C ASP A 124 -8.45 5.47 18.48
N ILE A 125 -7.60 6.43 18.08
CA ILE A 125 -6.29 6.14 17.52
C ILE A 125 -5.23 6.54 18.52
N SER A 126 -4.46 5.57 19.00
CA SER A 126 -3.49 5.75 20.07
C SER A 126 -2.09 5.28 19.72
N VAL A 127 -1.10 5.83 20.43
CA VAL A 127 0.31 5.40 20.41
C VAL A 127 0.71 5.07 21.84
N ASP A 128 1.40 3.96 22.04
CA ASP A 128 2.00 3.65 23.34
C ASP A 128 3.19 4.59 23.59
N LEU A 129 3.00 5.56 24.47
CA LEU A 129 4.00 6.56 24.84
C LEU A 129 4.99 6.07 25.92
N SER A 130 4.75 4.91 26.52
CA SER A 130 5.62 4.33 27.56
C SER A 130 6.91 3.71 27.00
N LEU A 131 7.00 3.59 25.67
CA LEU A 131 8.15 3.03 25.00
C LEU A 131 9.36 3.97 25.05
N ASP A 132 10.56 3.40 25.21
CA ASP A 132 11.82 4.14 25.17
C ASP A 132 12.05 4.76 23.78
N ASP A 133 12.77 5.87 23.73
CA ASP A 133 13.09 6.52 22.47
C ASP A 133 14.03 5.62 21.63
N LEU A 134 13.56 5.25 20.44
CA LEU A 134 14.30 4.39 19.52
C LEU A 134 14.63 5.15 18.25
N ILE A 135 15.92 5.21 17.94
CA ILE A 135 16.44 5.80 16.70
C ILE A 135 16.89 4.67 15.78
N ILE A 136 16.41 4.69 14.54
CA ILE A 136 16.79 3.70 13.52
C ILE A 136 17.30 4.38 12.24
N ASP A 137 18.14 3.66 11.50
CA ASP A 137 18.65 4.13 10.20
C ASP A 137 17.70 3.72 9.09
N VAL A 138 16.92 4.68 8.56
CA VAL A 138 15.91 4.44 7.51
C VAL A 138 15.86 5.59 6.50
N GLU A 139 15.23 5.37 5.37
CA GLU A 139 14.86 6.44 4.45
C GLU A 139 13.53 7.05 4.94
N PRO A 140 13.51 8.34 5.38
CA PRO A 140 12.38 8.91 6.12
C PRO A 140 11.07 8.97 5.33
N VAL A 141 11.14 9.24 4.02
CA VAL A 141 9.96 9.37 3.16
C VAL A 141 9.31 8.00 2.95
N GLN A 142 10.13 6.96 2.75
CA GLN A 142 9.64 5.60 2.55
C GLN A 142 9.08 5.01 3.85
N LEU A 143 9.74 5.24 4.99
CA LEU A 143 9.20 4.82 6.28
C LEU A 143 7.84 5.46 6.53
N ARG A 144 7.72 6.78 6.33
CA ARG A 144 6.45 7.50 6.46
C ARG A 144 5.37 6.91 5.57
N ARG A 145 5.70 6.62 4.30
CA ARG A 145 4.79 6.01 3.34
C ARG A 145 4.32 4.62 3.78
N ALA A 146 5.23 3.80 4.29
CA ALA A 146 4.88 2.49 4.83
C ALA A 146 3.92 2.61 6.02
N CYS A 147 4.19 3.51 6.97
CA CYS A 147 3.31 3.78 8.10
C CYS A 147 1.93 4.29 7.63
N GLN A 148 1.87 5.22 6.68
CA GLN A 148 0.61 5.72 6.12
C GLN A 148 -0.25 4.61 5.51
N ASN A 149 0.37 3.67 4.76
CA ASN A 149 -0.35 2.53 4.20
C ASN A 149 -0.89 1.59 5.29
N LEU A 150 -0.12 1.33 6.35
CA LEU A 150 -0.57 0.49 7.44
C LEU A 150 -1.68 1.16 8.26
N VAL A 151 -1.49 2.42 8.66
CA VAL A 151 -2.48 3.17 9.45
C VAL A 151 -3.74 3.41 8.63
N GLY A 152 -3.61 3.76 7.33
CA GLY A 152 -4.75 3.90 6.42
C GLY A 152 -5.57 2.62 6.31
N ASN A 153 -4.92 1.45 6.24
CA ASN A 153 -5.63 0.17 6.26
C ASN A 153 -6.32 -0.07 7.60
N ALA A 154 -5.65 0.16 8.73
CA ALA A 154 -6.23 -0.02 10.06
C ALA A 154 -7.47 0.87 10.25
N VAL A 155 -7.37 2.18 9.95
CA VAL A 155 -8.49 3.13 10.00
C VAL A 155 -9.66 2.71 9.12
N LYS A 156 -9.38 2.16 7.95
CA LYS A 156 -10.41 1.69 7.00
C LYS A 156 -11.20 0.50 7.51
N TYR A 157 -10.57 -0.41 8.25
CA TYR A 157 -11.18 -1.67 8.67
C TYR A 157 -11.53 -1.71 10.17
N ALA A 158 -10.99 -0.81 10.99
CA ALA A 158 -11.33 -0.70 12.39
C ALA A 158 -12.83 -0.44 12.59
N LYS A 159 -13.35 -0.96 13.71
CA LYS A 159 -14.70 -0.62 14.21
C LYS A 159 -14.67 0.64 15.06
N SER A 160 -13.70 0.73 15.94
CA SER A 160 -13.57 1.83 16.91
C SER A 160 -12.13 2.17 17.29
N THR A 161 -11.18 1.24 17.21
CA THR A 161 -9.87 1.39 17.85
C THR A 161 -8.73 0.99 16.91
N VAL A 162 -7.70 1.85 16.87
CA VAL A 162 -6.42 1.60 16.18
C VAL A 162 -5.28 1.90 17.15
N ALA A 163 -4.38 0.94 17.35
CA ALA A 163 -3.21 1.09 18.20
C ALA A 163 -1.91 1.06 17.39
N LEU A 164 -1.06 2.05 17.61
CA LEU A 164 0.27 2.16 17.02
C LEU A 164 1.32 1.87 18.06
N GLY A 165 2.32 1.09 17.72
CA GLY A 165 3.40 0.77 18.65
C GLY A 165 4.68 0.38 17.96
N TYR A 166 5.74 0.25 18.75
CA TYR A 166 6.99 -0.34 18.31
C TYR A 166 7.65 -1.06 19.49
N ARG A 167 8.53 -1.97 19.18
CA ARG A 167 9.42 -2.59 20.15
C ARG A 167 10.76 -2.92 19.54
N LEU A 168 11.76 -3.05 20.38
CA LEU A 168 13.07 -3.56 20.01
C LEU A 168 13.11 -5.08 20.23
N ASP A 169 13.53 -5.83 19.22
CA ASP A 169 13.68 -7.28 19.26
C ASP A 169 15.13 -7.60 18.78
N GLY A 170 16.07 -7.62 19.74
CA GLY A 170 17.49 -7.61 19.42
C GLY A 170 17.89 -6.32 18.69
N ASP A 171 18.46 -6.46 17.49
CA ASP A 171 18.82 -5.34 16.62
C ASP A 171 17.73 -5.00 15.59
N ILE A 172 16.49 -5.48 15.80
CA ILE A 172 15.37 -5.27 14.91
C ILE A 172 14.33 -4.37 15.59
N CYS A 173 14.02 -3.25 14.97
CA CYS A 173 12.83 -2.46 15.29
C CYS A 173 11.59 -3.14 14.69
N VAL A 174 10.60 -3.44 15.52
CA VAL A 174 9.30 -3.98 15.09
C VAL A 174 8.25 -2.90 15.27
N LEU A 175 7.84 -2.26 14.17
CA LEU A 175 6.70 -1.34 14.12
C LEU A 175 5.42 -2.15 14.01
N THR A 176 4.40 -1.79 14.77
CA THR A 176 3.11 -2.50 14.81
C THR A 176 1.96 -1.51 14.65
N VAL A 177 0.99 -1.87 13.83
CA VAL A 177 -0.31 -1.21 13.69
C VAL A 177 -1.39 -2.25 13.87
N GLU A 178 -2.25 -2.07 14.86
CA GLU A 178 -3.31 -2.99 15.23
C GLU A 178 -4.68 -2.33 15.15
N ASP A 179 -5.70 -3.11 14.81
CA ASP A 179 -7.08 -2.65 14.74
C ASP A 179 -8.03 -3.65 15.42
N ASP A 180 -9.25 -3.20 15.71
CA ASP A 180 -10.36 -4.00 16.24
C ASP A 180 -11.35 -4.46 15.15
N GLY A 181 -10.90 -4.48 13.89
CA GLY A 181 -11.68 -4.87 12.72
C GLY A 181 -11.97 -6.37 12.64
N PRO A 182 -12.36 -6.86 11.46
CA PRO A 182 -12.69 -8.27 11.25
C PRO A 182 -11.44 -9.19 11.29
N GLY A 183 -10.23 -8.61 11.27
CA GLY A 183 -8.98 -9.35 11.13
C GLY A 183 -8.75 -9.90 9.72
N ILE A 184 -7.71 -10.68 9.58
CA ILE A 184 -7.29 -11.30 8.33
C ILE A 184 -7.25 -12.81 8.55
N PRO A 185 -7.85 -13.64 7.67
CA PRO A 185 -7.70 -15.09 7.74
C PRO A 185 -6.23 -15.51 7.65
N GLU A 186 -5.80 -16.44 8.48
CA GLU A 186 -4.39 -16.84 8.58
C GLU A 186 -3.80 -17.32 7.24
N PHE A 187 -4.57 -18.06 6.45
CA PHE A 187 -4.15 -18.54 5.14
C PHE A 187 -3.96 -17.41 4.10
N GLU A 188 -4.40 -16.17 4.41
CA GLU A 188 -4.23 -14.99 3.55
C GLU A 188 -3.03 -14.11 3.96
N TYR A 189 -2.38 -14.36 5.12
CA TYR A 189 -1.30 -13.49 5.64
C TYR A 189 -0.18 -13.23 4.65
N GLY A 190 0.24 -14.24 3.89
CA GLY A 190 1.26 -14.08 2.86
C GLY A 190 0.71 -13.41 1.60
N ARG A 191 -0.54 -13.70 1.26
CA ARG A 191 -1.16 -13.27 0.00
C ARG A 191 -1.55 -11.79 -0.02
N ILE A 192 -1.94 -11.22 1.14
CA ILE A 192 -2.34 -9.81 1.22
C ILE A 192 -1.27 -8.81 0.81
N PHE A 193 0.00 -9.23 0.79
CA PHE A 193 1.11 -8.42 0.33
C PHE A 193 1.35 -8.51 -1.19
N ALA A 194 0.61 -9.34 -1.91
CA ALA A 194 0.65 -9.34 -3.37
C ALA A 194 -0.10 -8.11 -3.93
N PRO A 195 0.38 -7.49 -5.00
CA PRO A 195 -0.26 -6.32 -5.58
C PRO A 195 -1.70 -6.66 -6.02
N PHE A 196 -2.60 -5.68 -5.91
CA PHE A 196 -4.04 -5.78 -6.23
C PHE A 196 -4.82 -6.85 -5.44
N THR A 197 -4.24 -7.40 -4.37
CA THR A 197 -4.94 -8.34 -3.50
C THR A 197 -5.95 -7.62 -2.63
N ARG A 198 -7.19 -8.09 -2.63
CA ARG A 198 -8.29 -7.63 -1.79
C ARG A 198 -9.02 -8.84 -1.22
N LEU A 199 -9.33 -8.81 0.09
CA LEU A 199 -10.00 -9.91 0.78
C LEU A 199 -11.53 -9.74 0.77
N GLY A 200 -12.25 -10.85 0.55
CA GLY A 200 -13.69 -11.00 0.80
C GLY A 200 -14.61 -10.04 0.03
N GLU A 201 -15.74 -9.73 0.65
CA GLU A 201 -16.79 -8.83 0.14
C GLU A 201 -16.37 -7.37 0.04
N SER A 202 -15.16 -7.00 0.49
CA SER A 202 -14.56 -5.68 0.27
C SER A 202 -14.28 -5.38 -1.22
N ARG A 203 -14.68 -6.29 -2.14
CA ARG A 203 -14.87 -6.01 -3.57
C ARG A 203 -15.88 -4.89 -3.81
N ASN A 204 -16.73 -4.56 -2.84
CA ASN A 204 -17.55 -3.36 -2.89
C ASN A 204 -16.63 -2.13 -2.79
N ARG A 205 -16.54 -1.40 -3.91
CA ARG A 205 -15.68 -0.23 -4.15
C ARG A 205 -15.83 0.93 -3.16
N SER A 206 -16.89 0.94 -2.37
CA SER A 206 -17.15 1.95 -1.33
C SER A 206 -16.08 1.98 -0.22
N ALA A 207 -15.28 0.93 -0.08
CA ALA A 207 -14.25 0.82 0.95
C ALA A 207 -12.85 1.34 0.52
N GLY A 208 -12.67 1.94 -0.69
CA GLY A 208 -11.44 2.61 -1.13
C GLY A 208 -10.15 1.75 -1.17
N GLY A 209 -9.20 2.13 -2.03
CA GLY A 209 -7.87 1.53 -2.17
C GLY A 209 -7.78 0.38 -3.17
N PHE A 210 -6.69 0.38 -3.95
CA PHE A 210 -6.51 -0.47 -5.13
C PHE A 210 -5.78 -1.80 -4.83
N GLY A 211 -5.45 -2.07 -3.55
CA GLY A 211 -4.72 -3.27 -3.15
C GLY A 211 -3.22 -3.19 -3.40
N LEU A 212 -2.68 -2.00 -3.60
CA LEU A 212 -1.24 -1.76 -3.78
C LEU A 212 -0.54 -1.39 -2.46
N GLY A 213 -1.24 -0.81 -1.49
CA GLY A 213 -0.64 -0.27 -0.27
C GLY A 213 0.21 -1.28 0.49
N LEU A 214 -0.27 -2.51 0.71
CA LEU A 214 0.50 -3.54 1.43
C LEU A 214 1.67 -4.08 0.62
N SER A 215 1.56 -4.16 -0.71
CA SER A 215 2.69 -4.53 -1.57
C SER A 215 3.80 -3.47 -1.53
N ILE A 216 3.42 -2.19 -1.46
CA ILE A 216 4.35 -1.07 -1.24
C ILE A 216 5.04 -1.20 0.12
N VAL A 217 4.28 -1.50 1.20
CA VAL A 217 4.86 -1.74 2.54
C VAL A 217 5.88 -2.87 2.51
N ARG A 218 5.54 -4.01 1.89
CA ARG A 218 6.45 -5.14 1.74
C ARG A 218 7.74 -4.74 1.01
N ARG A 219 7.61 -3.98 -0.06
CA ARG A 219 8.77 -3.54 -0.86
C ARG A 219 9.66 -2.57 -0.09
N ILE A 220 9.07 -1.61 0.60
CA ILE A 220 9.81 -0.68 1.46
C ILE A 220 10.55 -1.43 2.57
N ALA A 221 9.88 -2.35 3.27
CA ALA A 221 10.50 -3.16 4.30
C ALA A 221 11.70 -3.95 3.76
N TYR A 222 11.54 -4.59 2.60
CA TYR A 222 12.59 -5.35 1.94
C TYR A 222 13.82 -4.48 1.59
N TRP A 223 13.62 -3.27 1.09
CA TRP A 223 14.72 -2.34 0.77
C TRP A 223 15.49 -1.85 1.98
N HIS A 224 14.84 -1.89 3.13
CA HIS A 224 15.48 -1.60 4.42
C HIS A 224 16.07 -2.87 5.07
N GLY A 225 16.24 -3.98 4.32
CA GLY A 225 16.75 -5.25 4.85
C GLY A 225 15.82 -5.92 5.85
N GLY A 226 14.54 -5.54 5.81
CA GLY A 226 13.50 -6.02 6.71
C GLY A 226 12.39 -6.80 6.02
N ARG A 227 11.27 -6.94 6.71
CA ARG A 227 10.07 -7.64 6.19
C ARG A 227 8.79 -7.08 6.78
N ALA A 228 7.68 -7.21 6.02
CA ALA A 228 6.32 -6.95 6.49
C ALA A 228 5.65 -8.28 6.87
N ILE A 229 4.88 -8.27 7.95
CA ILE A 229 4.21 -9.44 8.51
C ILE A 229 2.79 -9.06 8.88
N ALA A 230 1.84 -9.96 8.62
CA ALA A 230 0.47 -9.85 9.10
C ALA A 230 0.21 -10.88 10.19
N GLY A 231 -0.69 -10.56 11.08
CA GLY A 231 -1.13 -11.43 12.15
C GLY A 231 -2.48 -10.99 12.71
N ARG A 232 -2.87 -11.59 13.81
CA ARG A 232 -4.03 -11.21 14.60
C ARG A 232 -3.60 -10.36 15.78
N SER A 233 -4.32 -9.28 16.06
CA SER A 233 -4.15 -8.53 17.30
C SER A 233 -4.73 -9.33 18.46
N GLU A 234 -3.88 -9.69 19.42
CA GLU A 234 -4.33 -10.35 20.67
C GLU A 234 -5.08 -9.37 21.59
N ALA A 235 -4.69 -8.11 21.56
CA ALA A 235 -5.27 -7.07 22.40
C ALA A 235 -6.63 -6.57 21.87
N LEU A 236 -6.74 -6.35 20.56
CA LEU A 236 -7.91 -5.74 19.93
C LEU A 236 -8.80 -6.74 19.18
N GLY A 237 -8.27 -7.93 18.88
CA GLY A 237 -9.00 -9.02 18.21
C GLY A 237 -9.10 -8.92 16.70
N GLY A 238 -8.70 -7.81 16.08
CA GLY A 238 -8.67 -7.58 14.65
C GLY A 238 -7.32 -7.94 14.00
N ALA A 239 -6.86 -7.13 13.05
CA ALA A 239 -5.58 -7.35 12.39
C ALA A 239 -4.41 -6.74 13.18
N SER A 240 -3.24 -7.37 13.07
CA SER A 240 -1.95 -6.83 13.53
C SER A 240 -0.99 -6.82 12.34
N MET A 241 -0.60 -5.64 11.90
CA MET A 241 0.33 -5.44 10.79
C MET A 241 1.67 -4.97 11.32
N MET A 242 2.74 -5.67 10.96
CA MET A 242 4.09 -5.39 11.48
C MET A 242 5.07 -5.12 10.35
N ILE A 243 6.00 -4.17 10.59
CA ILE A 243 7.21 -3.97 9.79
C ILE A 243 8.40 -4.24 10.70
N ARG A 244 9.25 -5.17 10.32
CA ARG A 244 10.52 -5.48 11.02
C ARG A 244 11.66 -4.88 10.23
N LEU A 245 12.42 -3.96 10.84
CA LEU A 245 13.54 -3.25 10.21
C LEU A 245 14.78 -3.40 11.09
N PRO A 246 15.97 -3.62 10.52
CA PRO A 246 17.23 -3.48 11.27
C PRO A 246 17.33 -2.07 11.83
N VAL A 247 17.81 -1.94 13.08
CA VAL A 247 18.06 -0.64 13.72
C VAL A 247 19.15 0.11 12.99
N HIS A 248 20.20 -0.61 12.58
CA HIS A 248 21.34 -0.06 11.87
C HIS A 248 21.40 -0.58 10.44
N GLN A 249 21.68 0.30 9.51
CA GLN A 249 21.90 -0.03 8.12
C GLN A 249 23.39 -0.02 7.77
N PRO A 250 23.85 -0.87 6.81
CA PRO A 250 25.21 -0.80 6.32
C PRO A 250 25.49 0.58 5.74
N THR A 251 26.69 1.10 6.00
CA THR A 251 27.11 2.46 5.58
C THR A 251 27.27 2.62 4.07
N GLU A 252 27.22 1.53 3.31
CA GLU A 252 27.29 1.55 1.85
C GLU A 252 25.90 1.77 1.23
N ASN A 253 25.86 2.73 0.28
CA ASN A 253 24.67 3.00 -0.56
C ASN A 253 24.30 1.75 -1.36
N LEU A 254 23.47 0.89 -0.81
CA LEU A 254 22.97 -0.27 -1.50
C LEU A 254 21.92 0.18 -2.54
N ARG A 255 22.16 -0.19 -3.82
CA ARG A 255 21.02 -0.30 -4.75
C ARG A 255 20.11 -1.39 -4.18
N GLY A 256 18.84 -1.11 -4.05
CA GLY A 256 17.88 -2.11 -3.60
C GLY A 256 18.04 -3.40 -4.42
N PRO A 257 17.96 -4.58 -3.78
CA PRO A 257 18.09 -5.84 -4.48
C PRO A 257 17.01 -5.98 -5.56
N SER A 258 17.36 -6.61 -6.66
CA SER A 258 16.47 -6.91 -7.79
C SER A 258 15.40 -7.92 -7.39
N MET A 259 14.25 -7.93 -8.11
CA MET A 259 13.20 -8.93 -7.96
C MET A 259 13.70 -10.39 -8.03
N ALA A 260 14.83 -10.64 -8.69
CA ALA A 260 15.44 -11.98 -8.75
C ALA A 260 15.82 -12.51 -7.36
N ASP A 261 16.15 -11.63 -6.41
CA ASP A 261 16.60 -11.99 -5.07
C ASP A 261 15.44 -12.34 -4.11
N LEU A 262 14.18 -12.02 -4.49
CA LEU A 262 12.97 -12.30 -3.67
C LEU A 262 12.48 -13.75 -3.80
N VAL A 263 12.87 -14.47 -4.85
CA VAL A 263 12.37 -15.83 -5.13
C VAL A 263 13.06 -16.87 -4.24
N ASP A 264 14.27 -16.60 -3.77
CA ASP A 264 15.06 -17.55 -2.94
C ASP A 264 14.78 -17.47 -1.43
N SER A 265 14.03 -16.48 -0.94
CA SER A 265 13.77 -16.30 0.50
C SER A 265 12.43 -16.86 1.01
N SER A 266 11.70 -17.59 0.18
CA SER A 266 10.41 -18.22 0.53
C SER A 266 10.48 -19.75 0.65
N ALA A 267 11.65 -20.31 0.99
CA ALA A 267 11.83 -21.72 1.36
C ALA A 267 11.84 -21.88 2.89
#